data_99a0067d607be2996cc4a544d6c4d4cc
#
_entry.id   99a0067d607be2996cc4a544d6c4d4cc
#
_cell.length_a   1.000
_cell.length_b   1.000
_cell.length_c   1.000
_cell.angle_alpha   90.00
_cell.angle_beta   90.00
_cell.angle_gamma   90.00
#
_symmetry.space_group_name_H-M   'P 1'
#
loop_
_entity.id
_entity.type
_entity.pdbx_description
1 polymer ?
#
loop_
_entity_poly.entity_id
_entity_poly.type
_entity_poly.pdbx_seq_one_letter_code
_entity_poly.pdbx_strand_id
1 'polypeptide(L)'
;MSHTMKRTTLKLGAALLLILCLAVPAAFAADKPNILVIWGDDVGISNISAYTKGLVGYQTPNIDKIANDGIIFTDYYAEQSCTAGRSTFITGQTAFRTGLSKVGMPGAPQGMKERDATIAALLKEQGYATGQFGKNHLGDLDEHLPTNHGFDEFFGNLYHLNAEEEPENEDYPTDMEMADGRSFKAVFGPRGVIKSSAVYDKNGTVTDQEIEDTGALTKKRMETVDDETLAAAIEFIRTREKDGTPWFVWWNGTRMHFRVHVSEERRAMASEAAGKHVDEYAAGMIEHDMHVGQFLDLLDELGIADETLVFYSTDNGPHMNTWPDGGWSPFRGEKNTNWEGAFRVPAMARWPGKIEAGRISNEIMHHMDWLPTFLAMAGVDDIKEQLKGDGVKAIGRDYRVHLDGYNTLPYLLGKEEKTPRDEIFYFSDTGDLTALRYNDWKVIFLEHRFPQTMRAWAEPWTVLRMPLLFNLRRDPYERGQITSNTYYDWFLDRVFLLTPAAAYVGEFLATFEEFPPSQKPGSFTIGDAKEKILSVVGD
;
A
#
# COMPACT_ATOMS: atom_id res chain seq x y z
N MET A 1 6.77 -25.66 -104.73
CA MET A 1 7.96 -26.41 -104.37
C MET A 1 8.56 -25.76 -103.14
N SER A 2 8.27 -26.25 -102.00
CA SER A 2 8.73 -25.65 -100.76
C SER A 2 8.89 -26.75 -99.73
N HIS A 3 10.10 -26.99 -99.33
CA HIS A 3 10.43 -27.94 -98.24
C HIS A 3 10.26 -27.28 -96.88
N THR A 4 9.42 -27.87 -96.06
CA THR A 4 9.17 -27.45 -94.68
C THR A 4 10.01 -28.33 -93.73
N MET A 5 10.96 -27.72 -93.07
CA MET A 5 11.79 -28.29 -92.01
C MET A 5 11.10 -28.15 -90.66
N LYS A 6 10.72 -29.28 -90.04
CA LYS A 6 10.22 -29.29 -88.65
C LYS A 6 11.38 -29.17 -87.66
N ARG A 7 11.34 -28.15 -86.81
CA ARG A 7 12.20 -28.03 -85.64
C ARG A 7 11.45 -28.43 -84.39
N THR A 8 11.95 -29.45 -83.77
CA THR A 8 11.46 -29.98 -82.50
C THR A 8 12.09 -29.10 -81.38
N THR A 9 11.29 -28.38 -80.60
CA THR A 9 11.74 -27.63 -79.46
C THR A 9 11.45 -28.43 -78.19
N LEU A 10 12.51 -28.80 -77.51
CA LEU A 10 12.48 -29.38 -76.16
C LEU A 10 12.10 -28.31 -75.13
N LYS A 11 11.00 -28.54 -74.45
CA LYS A 11 10.58 -27.64 -73.32
C LYS A 11 11.19 -28.22 -72.03
N LEU A 12 12.23 -27.54 -71.51
CA LEU A 12 12.68 -27.70 -70.14
C LEU A 12 11.68 -26.96 -69.24
N GLY A 13 10.91 -27.70 -68.45
CA GLY A 13 10.07 -27.12 -67.38
C GLY A 13 10.91 -26.87 -66.15
N ALA A 14 11.19 -25.60 -65.85
CA ALA A 14 11.72 -25.17 -64.55
C ALA A 14 10.57 -25.05 -63.55
N ALA A 15 10.45 -26.02 -62.62
CA ALA A 15 9.55 -25.90 -61.48
C ALA A 15 10.14 -24.91 -60.47
N LEU A 16 9.60 -23.70 -60.43
CA LEU A 16 9.90 -22.71 -59.39
C LEU A 16 9.11 -23.04 -58.13
N LEU A 17 9.74 -23.68 -57.15
CA LEU A 17 9.16 -23.87 -55.82
C LEU A 17 9.14 -22.51 -55.10
N LEU A 18 7.97 -21.86 -55.07
CA LEU A 18 7.72 -20.67 -54.25
C LEU A 18 7.55 -21.16 -52.81
N ILE A 19 8.61 -21.08 -51.99
CA ILE A 19 8.51 -21.22 -50.55
C ILE A 19 7.89 -19.92 -50.03
N LEU A 20 6.57 -19.95 -49.82
CA LEU A 20 5.84 -18.90 -49.10
C LEU A 20 6.21 -19.04 -47.60
N CYS A 21 7.22 -18.33 -47.14
CA CYS A 21 7.42 -18.10 -45.72
C CYS A 21 6.21 -17.31 -45.19
N LEU A 22 5.22 -18.01 -44.66
CA LEU A 22 4.25 -17.47 -43.76
C LEU A 22 5.03 -16.99 -42.53
N ALA A 23 5.44 -15.73 -42.53
CA ALA A 23 5.77 -15.02 -41.32
C ALA A 23 4.45 -14.97 -40.53
N VAL A 24 4.23 -15.93 -39.63
CA VAL A 24 3.29 -15.77 -38.53
C VAL A 24 3.78 -14.54 -37.80
N PRO A 25 3.01 -13.45 -37.74
CA PRO A 25 3.38 -12.37 -36.82
C PRO A 25 3.47 -13.05 -35.45
N ALA A 26 4.68 -13.10 -34.89
CA ALA A 26 4.80 -13.28 -33.46
C ALA A 26 3.88 -12.20 -32.89
N ALA A 27 2.75 -12.60 -32.33
CA ALA A 27 2.03 -11.74 -31.44
C ALA A 27 3.06 -11.40 -30.37
N PHE A 28 3.61 -10.19 -30.44
CA PHE A 28 4.32 -9.61 -29.33
C PHE A 28 3.31 -9.66 -28.20
N ALA A 29 3.44 -10.58 -27.27
CA ALA A 29 2.87 -10.45 -25.96
C ALA A 29 3.31 -9.05 -25.54
N ALA A 30 2.35 -8.16 -25.33
CA ALA A 30 2.68 -6.81 -24.84
C ALA A 30 3.57 -7.02 -23.63
N ASP A 31 4.80 -6.50 -23.70
CA ASP A 31 5.77 -6.69 -22.63
C ASP A 31 5.10 -6.16 -21.35
N LYS A 32 4.97 -7.06 -20.36
CA LYS A 32 4.32 -6.73 -19.09
C LYS A 32 5.20 -5.72 -18.37
N PRO A 33 4.66 -4.56 -17.95
CA PRO A 33 5.48 -3.53 -17.34
C PRO A 33 5.97 -3.97 -15.96
N ASN A 34 7.13 -3.48 -15.58
CA ASN A 34 7.61 -3.56 -14.21
C ASN A 34 6.80 -2.64 -13.29
N ILE A 35 6.68 -3.00 -12.03
CA ILE A 35 5.89 -2.26 -11.03
C ILE A 35 6.77 -1.99 -9.81
N LEU A 36 7.08 -0.72 -9.57
CA LEU A 36 7.79 -0.25 -8.39
C LEU A 36 6.87 0.58 -7.51
N VAL A 37 6.60 0.08 -6.32
CA VAL A 37 5.85 0.81 -5.28
C VAL A 37 6.80 1.23 -4.18
N ILE A 38 6.83 2.53 -3.89
CA ILE A 38 7.69 3.14 -2.88
C ILE A 38 6.82 3.80 -1.83
N TRP A 39 6.92 3.38 -0.58
CA TRP A 39 6.18 3.97 0.52
C TRP A 39 7.08 4.54 1.61
N GLY A 40 6.64 5.68 2.18
CA GLY A 40 7.05 6.10 3.51
C GLY A 40 6.12 5.49 4.57
N ASP A 41 6.39 5.81 5.84
CA ASP A 41 5.56 5.42 6.98
C ASP A 41 5.11 6.70 7.68
N ASP A 42 3.80 6.93 7.86
CA ASP A 42 3.23 8.15 8.47
C ASP A 42 3.62 9.48 7.76
N VAL A 43 3.91 9.47 6.46
CA VAL A 43 4.31 10.68 5.73
C VAL A 43 3.10 11.58 5.47
N GLY A 44 3.16 12.81 5.96
CA GLY A 44 2.10 13.78 5.71
C GLY A 44 2.18 14.45 4.34
N ILE A 45 1.04 14.84 3.82
CA ILE A 45 0.94 15.58 2.54
C ILE A 45 1.82 16.85 2.54
N SER A 46 1.91 17.53 3.69
CA SER A 46 2.70 18.77 3.80
C SER A 46 4.21 18.52 3.80
N ASN A 47 4.65 17.29 4.05
CA ASN A 47 6.07 16.91 4.05
C ASN A 47 6.64 16.71 2.64
N ILE A 48 5.78 16.65 1.61
CA ILE A 48 6.19 16.48 0.21
C ILE A 48 6.13 17.83 -0.50
N SER A 49 7.26 18.27 -1.05
CA SER A 49 7.37 19.59 -1.67
C SER A 49 6.59 19.74 -2.98
N ALA A 50 6.23 18.65 -3.67
CA ALA A 50 5.31 18.69 -4.80
C ALA A 50 3.97 19.32 -4.43
N TYR A 51 3.45 19.04 -3.23
CA TYR A 51 2.19 19.62 -2.73
C TYR A 51 2.36 21.02 -2.12
N THR A 52 3.46 21.31 -1.44
CA THR A 52 3.60 22.48 -0.56
C THR A 52 4.70 23.45 -0.96
N LYS A 53 5.50 23.11 -1.96
CA LYS A 53 6.66 23.91 -2.40
C LYS A 53 7.69 24.16 -1.29
N GLY A 54 7.81 23.21 -0.33
CA GLY A 54 8.75 23.30 0.77
C GLY A 54 8.27 24.13 1.96
N LEU A 55 6.95 24.25 2.16
CA LEU A 55 6.35 25.01 3.29
C LEU A 55 6.93 24.61 4.64
N VAL A 56 7.22 23.32 4.84
CA VAL A 56 7.77 22.78 6.09
C VAL A 56 9.29 22.95 6.23
N GLY A 57 9.92 23.65 5.27
CA GLY A 57 11.29 24.14 5.41
C GLY A 57 12.37 23.25 4.76
N TYR A 58 12.01 22.21 4.03
CA TYR A 58 12.90 21.40 3.18
C TYR A 58 12.19 21.03 1.89
N GLN A 59 12.92 20.39 0.98
CA GLN A 59 12.44 19.93 -0.34
C GLN A 59 12.61 18.42 -0.47
N THR A 60 11.79 17.81 -1.32
CA THR A 60 11.83 16.38 -1.68
C THR A 60 11.93 16.23 -3.21
N PRO A 61 13.06 16.67 -3.81
CA PRO A 61 13.16 16.82 -5.27
C PRO A 61 13.01 15.50 -6.04
N ASN A 62 13.41 14.37 -5.47
CA ASN A 62 13.29 13.07 -6.12
C ASN A 62 11.84 12.56 -6.10
N ILE A 63 11.14 12.73 -4.99
CA ILE A 63 9.71 12.45 -4.90
C ILE A 63 8.94 13.40 -5.82
N ASP A 64 9.29 14.69 -5.84
CA ASP A 64 8.70 15.70 -6.73
C ASP A 64 8.88 15.33 -8.21
N LYS A 65 9.98 14.66 -8.58
CA LYS A 65 10.22 14.19 -9.95
C LYS A 65 9.16 13.16 -10.37
N ILE A 66 8.72 12.27 -9.48
CA ILE A 66 7.62 11.33 -9.78
C ILE A 66 6.34 12.10 -10.11
N ALA A 67 6.02 13.15 -9.34
CA ALA A 67 4.85 14.00 -9.59
C ALA A 67 4.97 14.80 -10.90
N ASN A 68 6.14 15.40 -11.15
CA ASN A 68 6.37 16.26 -12.31
C ASN A 68 6.43 15.49 -13.63
N ASP A 69 7.01 14.28 -13.61
CA ASP A 69 7.14 13.40 -14.78
C ASP A 69 5.92 12.47 -14.95
N GLY A 70 4.91 12.61 -14.10
CA GLY A 70 3.70 11.78 -14.09
C GLY A 70 2.47 12.52 -13.58
N ILE A 71 1.71 11.89 -12.69
CA ILE A 71 0.46 12.38 -12.13
C ILE A 71 0.56 12.52 -10.60
N ILE A 72 0.04 13.64 -10.07
CA ILE A 72 -0.13 13.86 -8.63
C ILE A 72 -1.63 13.84 -8.29
N PHE A 73 -1.99 13.17 -7.19
CA PHE A 73 -3.37 13.02 -6.74
C PHE A 73 -3.64 13.91 -5.53
N THR A 74 -4.73 14.65 -5.54
CA THR A 74 -5.17 15.51 -4.43
C THR A 74 -6.26 14.87 -3.58
N ASP A 75 -6.99 13.89 -4.15
CA ASP A 75 -8.07 13.14 -3.51
C ASP A 75 -7.74 11.65 -3.43
N TYR A 76 -6.55 11.36 -2.88
CA TYR A 76 -6.09 9.99 -2.71
C TYR A 76 -6.21 9.54 -1.25
N TYR A 77 -6.73 8.33 -1.06
CA TYR A 77 -7.08 7.78 0.24
C TYR A 77 -6.30 6.53 0.58
N ALA A 78 -5.89 6.48 1.83
CA ALA A 78 -5.39 5.32 2.53
C ALA A 78 -6.39 4.91 3.64
N GLU A 79 -5.87 4.33 4.70
CA GLU A 79 -6.65 3.98 5.89
C GLU A 79 -6.17 4.78 7.11
N GLN A 80 -6.83 4.59 8.26
CA GLN A 80 -6.55 5.33 9.48
C GLN A 80 -5.22 4.98 10.15
N SER A 81 -4.60 3.82 9.83
CA SER A 81 -3.34 3.36 10.44
C SER A 81 -2.57 2.39 9.56
N CYS A 82 -1.30 2.13 9.91
CA CYS A 82 -0.35 1.41 9.05
C CYS A 82 -0.82 0.00 8.66
N THR A 83 -1.21 -0.84 9.60
CA THR A 83 -1.68 -2.20 9.30
C THR A 83 -2.89 -2.17 8.38
N ALA A 84 -3.83 -1.26 8.62
CA ALA A 84 -5.01 -1.09 7.78
C ALA A 84 -4.65 -0.67 6.35
N GLY A 85 -3.83 0.39 6.18
CA GLY A 85 -3.42 0.88 4.86
C GLY A 85 -2.63 -0.16 4.08
N ARG A 86 -1.70 -0.86 4.73
CA ARG A 86 -0.89 -1.92 4.09
C ARG A 86 -1.73 -3.12 3.68
N SER A 87 -2.64 -3.57 4.55
CA SER A 87 -3.60 -4.63 4.25
C SER A 87 -4.49 -4.28 3.07
N THR A 88 -5.08 -3.08 3.10
CA THR A 88 -5.98 -2.58 2.06
C THR A 88 -5.30 -2.50 0.69
N PHE A 89 -4.06 -2.03 0.65
CA PHE A 89 -3.28 -1.97 -0.59
C PHE A 89 -3.00 -3.37 -1.15
N ILE A 90 -2.42 -4.25 -0.34
CA ILE A 90 -1.93 -5.53 -0.85
C ILE A 90 -3.06 -6.50 -1.21
N THR A 91 -4.26 -6.33 -0.62
CA THR A 91 -5.41 -7.23 -0.86
C THR A 91 -6.51 -6.64 -1.74
N GLY A 92 -6.51 -5.32 -2.00
CA GLY A 92 -7.61 -4.66 -2.73
C GLY A 92 -8.96 -4.70 -2.00
N GLN A 93 -8.96 -4.99 -0.70
CA GLN A 93 -10.12 -5.10 0.18
C GLN A 93 -10.07 -4.05 1.27
N THR A 94 -11.23 -3.63 1.79
CA THR A 94 -11.24 -2.79 3.00
C THR A 94 -10.58 -3.52 4.17
N ALA A 95 -9.92 -2.78 5.06
CA ALA A 95 -9.30 -3.34 6.27
C ALA A 95 -10.30 -4.13 7.13
N PHE A 96 -11.60 -3.83 7.04
CA PHE A 96 -12.64 -4.56 7.73
C PHE A 96 -12.83 -5.99 7.18
N ARG A 97 -12.68 -6.23 5.85
CA ARG A 97 -12.77 -7.58 5.27
C ARG A 97 -11.64 -8.48 5.72
N THR A 98 -10.43 -7.93 5.77
CA THR A 98 -9.25 -8.68 6.24
C THR A 98 -9.21 -8.81 7.77
N GLY A 99 -9.93 -7.95 8.51
CA GLY A 99 -9.82 -7.81 9.96
C GLY A 99 -8.49 -7.20 10.42
N LEU A 100 -7.69 -6.70 9.49
CA LEU A 100 -6.40 -6.05 9.76
C LEU A 100 -6.54 -4.52 9.87
N SER A 101 -7.56 -4.06 10.59
CA SER A 101 -7.78 -2.64 10.87
C SER A 101 -6.87 -2.09 11.98
N LYS A 102 -6.20 -2.98 12.72
CA LYS A 102 -5.26 -2.67 13.82
C LYS A 102 -4.15 -3.70 13.86
N VAL A 103 -2.97 -3.27 14.28
CA VAL A 103 -1.85 -4.17 14.55
C VAL A 103 -2.16 -5.09 15.74
N GLY A 104 -1.75 -6.36 15.64
CA GLY A 104 -1.64 -7.25 16.81
C GLY A 104 -0.40 -6.89 17.63
N MET A 105 -0.37 -7.30 18.89
CA MET A 105 0.89 -7.30 19.68
C MET A 105 1.85 -8.36 19.13
N PRO A 106 3.17 -8.24 19.34
CA PRO A 106 4.13 -9.26 18.94
C PRO A 106 3.72 -10.65 19.43
N GLY A 107 3.79 -11.66 18.55
CA GLY A 107 3.34 -13.03 18.82
C GLY A 107 1.83 -13.24 18.75
N ALA A 108 1.04 -12.22 18.38
CA ALA A 108 -0.41 -12.36 18.25
C ALA A 108 -0.80 -13.23 17.03
N PRO A 109 -1.94 -13.97 17.11
CA PRO A 109 -2.43 -14.77 15.97
C PRO A 109 -3.03 -13.93 14.85
N GLN A 110 -3.05 -12.60 15.01
CA GLN A 110 -3.53 -11.66 14.01
C GLN A 110 -2.48 -11.37 12.98
N GLY A 111 -2.85 -11.53 11.73
CA GLY A 111 -1.98 -11.30 10.59
C GLY A 111 -2.66 -11.70 9.30
N MET A 112 -1.95 -11.60 8.19
CA MET A 112 -2.44 -11.98 6.87
C MET A 112 -2.94 -13.43 6.88
N LYS A 113 -4.14 -13.66 6.36
CA LYS A 113 -4.73 -15.00 6.31
C LYS A 113 -4.57 -15.62 4.93
N GLU A 114 -4.44 -16.94 4.88
CA GLU A 114 -4.29 -17.69 3.62
C GLU A 114 -5.41 -17.46 2.61
N ARG A 115 -6.61 -17.13 3.09
CA ARG A 115 -7.76 -16.85 2.22
C ARG A 115 -7.73 -15.48 1.56
N ASP A 116 -6.89 -14.55 2.03
CA ASP A 116 -6.82 -13.20 1.50
C ASP A 116 -5.86 -13.16 0.30
N ALA A 117 -6.42 -12.96 -0.89
CA ALA A 117 -5.63 -12.80 -2.11
C ALA A 117 -4.77 -11.53 -2.04
N THR A 118 -3.52 -11.62 -2.47
CA THR A 118 -2.60 -10.49 -2.52
C THR A 118 -2.24 -10.12 -3.95
N ILE A 119 -1.83 -8.87 -4.17
CA ILE A 119 -1.25 -8.42 -5.44
C ILE A 119 -0.12 -9.37 -5.85
N ALA A 120 0.78 -9.70 -4.91
CA ALA A 120 1.93 -10.56 -5.18
C ALA A 120 1.51 -11.95 -5.65
N ALA A 121 0.60 -12.62 -4.92
CA ALA A 121 0.12 -13.96 -5.29
C ALA A 121 -0.53 -13.98 -6.68
N LEU A 122 -1.34 -12.98 -7.01
CA LEU A 122 -2.03 -12.91 -8.30
C LEU A 122 -1.08 -12.55 -9.45
N LEU A 123 -0.10 -11.68 -9.23
CA LEU A 123 0.92 -11.34 -10.23
C LEU A 123 1.87 -12.50 -10.51
N LYS A 124 2.11 -13.40 -9.54
CA LYS A 124 2.88 -14.63 -9.78
C LYS A 124 2.29 -15.46 -10.91
N GLU A 125 0.96 -15.63 -10.95
CA GLU A 125 0.26 -16.34 -12.02
C GLU A 125 0.40 -15.64 -13.38
N GLN A 126 0.79 -14.38 -13.36
CA GLN A 126 1.09 -13.60 -14.55
C GLN A 126 2.58 -13.63 -14.94
N GLY A 127 3.41 -14.41 -14.22
CA GLY A 127 4.84 -14.57 -14.49
C GLY A 127 5.73 -13.48 -13.91
N TYR A 128 5.24 -12.69 -12.97
CA TYR A 128 6.06 -11.71 -12.26
C TYR A 128 6.94 -12.37 -11.20
N ALA A 129 8.15 -11.87 -11.06
CA ALA A 129 8.92 -12.02 -9.85
C ALA A 129 8.48 -10.94 -8.83
N THR A 130 8.44 -11.28 -7.54
CA THR A 130 7.83 -10.43 -6.53
C THR A 130 8.73 -10.25 -5.32
N GLY A 131 9.01 -9.01 -4.93
CA GLY A 131 9.87 -8.69 -3.78
C GLY A 131 9.23 -7.64 -2.87
N GLN A 132 9.31 -7.86 -1.56
CA GLN A 132 8.93 -6.86 -0.56
C GLN A 132 10.14 -6.54 0.33
N PHE A 133 10.44 -5.25 0.48
CA PHE A 133 11.61 -4.81 1.24
C PHE A 133 11.21 -3.67 2.19
N GLY A 134 11.70 -3.73 3.45
CA GLY A 134 11.32 -2.80 4.51
C GLY A 134 10.16 -3.29 5.36
N LYS A 135 9.36 -2.38 5.93
CA LYS A 135 8.30 -2.70 6.88
C LYS A 135 7.14 -3.47 6.24
N ASN A 136 6.77 -4.63 6.82
CA ASN A 136 5.58 -5.40 6.43
C ASN A 136 4.33 -5.01 7.24
N HIS A 137 4.35 -5.18 8.55
CA HIS A 137 3.30 -4.82 9.52
C HIS A 137 1.93 -5.52 9.32
N LEU A 138 1.94 -6.76 8.83
CA LEU A 138 0.74 -7.58 8.58
C LEU A 138 0.76 -8.89 9.38
N GLY A 139 1.37 -8.88 10.56
CA GLY A 139 1.58 -10.03 11.44
C GLY A 139 3.04 -10.50 11.45
N ASP A 140 3.41 -11.27 12.47
CA ASP A 140 4.80 -11.65 12.73
C ASP A 140 5.03 -13.15 12.92
N LEU A 141 3.99 -13.97 12.86
CA LEU A 141 4.15 -15.42 12.81
C LEU A 141 4.63 -15.84 11.41
N ASP A 142 5.29 -16.98 11.32
CA ASP A 142 5.83 -17.47 10.04
C ASP A 142 4.77 -17.56 8.95
N GLU A 143 3.55 -17.96 9.32
CA GLU A 143 2.40 -18.01 8.42
C GLU A 143 1.95 -16.65 7.88
N HIS A 144 2.34 -15.55 8.54
CA HIS A 144 1.99 -14.17 8.13
C HIS A 144 3.05 -13.51 7.26
N LEU A 145 4.24 -14.12 7.09
CA LEU A 145 5.32 -13.52 6.32
C LEU A 145 4.96 -13.33 4.84
N PRO A 146 5.44 -12.28 4.20
CA PRO A 146 5.15 -11.98 2.78
C PRO A 146 5.42 -13.16 1.85
N THR A 147 6.46 -13.94 2.13
CA THR A 147 6.86 -15.11 1.34
C THR A 147 5.87 -16.27 1.40
N ASN A 148 4.97 -16.29 2.37
CA ASN A 148 3.82 -17.20 2.40
C ASN A 148 2.60 -16.64 1.64
N HIS A 149 2.65 -15.39 1.20
CA HIS A 149 1.54 -14.67 0.55
C HIS A 149 1.90 -14.14 -0.85
N GLY A 150 2.81 -14.84 -1.54
CA GLY A 150 3.11 -14.63 -2.95
C GLY A 150 4.34 -13.77 -3.25
N PHE A 151 5.05 -13.24 -2.27
CA PHE A 151 6.37 -12.66 -2.50
C PHE A 151 7.43 -13.75 -2.59
N ASP A 152 8.34 -13.64 -3.56
CA ASP A 152 9.49 -14.54 -3.70
C ASP A 152 10.53 -14.27 -2.61
N GLU A 153 10.75 -12.98 -2.33
CA GLU A 153 11.74 -12.51 -1.37
C GLU A 153 11.14 -11.43 -0.45
N PHE A 154 11.50 -11.50 0.82
CA PHE A 154 11.23 -10.46 1.80
C PHE A 154 12.50 -10.17 2.61
N PHE A 155 12.80 -8.88 2.84
CA PHE A 155 13.81 -8.46 3.77
C PHE A 155 13.38 -7.16 4.46
N GLY A 156 13.11 -7.22 5.76
CA GLY A 156 12.62 -6.07 6.51
C GLY A 156 12.14 -6.39 7.92
N ASN A 157 11.49 -5.41 8.53
CA ASN A 157 10.93 -5.50 9.87
C ASN A 157 9.41 -5.72 9.83
N LEU A 158 8.88 -6.28 10.92
CA LEU A 158 7.48 -6.69 11.01
C LEU A 158 6.63 -5.72 11.82
N TYR A 159 7.25 -4.79 12.57
CA TYR A 159 6.59 -3.80 13.41
C TYR A 159 7.10 -2.38 13.12
N HIS A 160 6.45 -1.39 13.75
CA HIS A 160 6.86 0.01 13.76
C HIS A 160 8.05 0.25 14.71
N LEU A 161 8.78 1.33 14.46
CA LEU A 161 10.04 1.63 15.15
C LEU A 161 9.93 1.61 16.68
N ASN A 162 8.87 2.23 17.25
CA ASN A 162 8.74 2.27 18.70
C ASN A 162 8.50 0.90 19.35
N ALA A 163 7.91 -0.08 18.66
CA ALA A 163 7.82 -1.45 19.17
C ALA A 163 9.16 -2.18 19.06
N GLU A 164 9.88 -1.95 17.96
CA GLU A 164 11.20 -2.57 17.75
C GLU A 164 12.24 -2.12 18.77
N GLU A 165 12.16 -0.88 19.28
CA GLU A 165 13.09 -0.36 20.30
C GLU A 165 12.71 -0.70 21.74
N GLU A 166 11.50 -1.24 22.01
CA GLU A 166 11.05 -1.60 23.37
C GLU A 166 12.04 -2.49 24.15
N PRO A 167 12.71 -3.50 23.52
CA PRO A 167 13.69 -4.30 24.23
C PRO A 167 14.94 -3.56 24.75
N GLU A 168 15.12 -2.29 24.34
CA GLU A 168 16.21 -1.44 24.85
C GLU A 168 15.77 -0.55 26.04
N ASN A 169 14.52 -0.62 26.49
CA ASN A 169 14.08 0.08 27.68
C ASN A 169 14.63 -0.56 28.95
N GLU A 170 14.99 0.25 29.93
CA GLU A 170 15.60 -0.20 31.20
C GLU A 170 14.70 -1.15 32.00
N ASP A 171 13.38 -1.00 31.88
CA ASP A 171 12.36 -1.79 32.57
C ASP A 171 11.78 -2.93 31.73
N TYR A 172 12.36 -3.18 30.52
CA TYR A 172 11.93 -4.32 29.72
C TYR A 172 12.22 -5.65 30.44
N PRO A 173 11.25 -6.57 30.55
CA PRO A 173 11.37 -7.76 31.40
C PRO A 173 12.25 -8.85 30.76
N THR A 174 13.53 -8.54 30.55
CA THR A 174 14.52 -9.39 29.86
C THR A 174 14.69 -10.73 30.53
N ASP A 175 14.68 -10.75 31.88
CA ASP A 175 14.93 -11.95 32.70
C ASP A 175 13.64 -12.74 33.02
N MET A 176 12.47 -12.29 32.54
CA MET A 176 11.21 -12.99 32.78
C MET A 176 11.13 -14.24 31.91
N GLU A 177 10.96 -15.39 32.59
CA GLU A 177 10.67 -16.68 31.93
C GLU A 177 9.18 -16.98 31.99
N MET A 178 8.62 -17.38 30.84
CA MET A 178 7.23 -17.76 30.71
C MET A 178 7.00 -19.18 31.25
N ALA A 179 5.74 -19.55 31.47
CA ALA A 179 5.37 -20.86 32.02
C ALA A 179 5.82 -22.04 31.13
N ASP A 180 6.09 -21.82 29.86
CA ASP A 180 6.58 -22.81 28.89
C ASP A 180 8.11 -22.80 28.75
N GLY A 181 8.82 -22.02 29.57
CA GLY A 181 10.29 -21.93 29.59
C GLY A 181 10.91 -20.98 28.56
N ARG A 182 10.09 -20.29 27.75
CA ARG A 182 10.58 -19.26 26.82
C ARG A 182 10.78 -17.94 27.57
N SER A 183 11.73 -17.11 27.10
CA SER A 183 11.86 -15.75 27.61
C SER A 183 10.68 -14.87 27.21
N PHE A 184 10.38 -13.81 27.98
CA PHE A 184 9.38 -12.81 27.63
C PHE A 184 9.58 -12.27 26.20
N LYS A 185 10.82 -11.93 25.84
CA LYS A 185 11.17 -11.45 24.50
C LYS A 185 10.83 -12.46 23.40
N ALA A 186 11.05 -13.75 23.63
CA ALA A 186 10.75 -14.78 22.64
C ALA A 186 9.25 -14.99 22.38
N VAL A 187 8.40 -14.55 23.32
CA VAL A 187 6.94 -14.69 23.21
C VAL A 187 6.26 -13.39 22.80
N PHE A 188 6.71 -12.27 23.32
CA PHE A 188 6.05 -10.97 23.21
C PHE A 188 6.95 -9.86 22.67
N GLY A 189 8.21 -10.16 22.34
CA GLY A 189 9.10 -9.17 21.75
C GLY A 189 9.01 -9.12 20.22
N PRO A 190 9.36 -7.98 19.61
CA PRO A 190 9.47 -7.89 18.17
C PRO A 190 10.61 -8.78 17.66
N ARG A 191 10.44 -9.35 16.46
CA ARG A 191 11.42 -10.25 15.84
C ARG A 191 12.64 -9.52 15.27
N GLY A 192 12.54 -8.20 15.06
CA GLY A 192 13.59 -7.41 14.41
C GLY A 192 13.53 -7.51 12.89
N VAL A 193 14.69 -7.64 12.26
CA VAL A 193 14.79 -7.67 10.79
C VAL A 193 14.91 -9.11 10.32
N ILE A 194 13.95 -9.52 9.49
CA ILE A 194 13.83 -10.87 8.94
C ILE A 194 14.17 -10.86 7.45
N LYS A 195 14.92 -11.87 7.00
CA LYS A 195 15.04 -12.21 5.60
C LYS A 195 14.30 -13.52 5.34
N SER A 196 13.45 -13.57 4.33
CA SER A 196 12.80 -14.82 3.96
C SER A 196 12.69 -14.97 2.43
N SER A 197 12.64 -16.24 1.99
CA SER A 197 12.45 -16.62 0.60
C SER A 197 11.39 -17.72 0.51
N ALA A 198 10.49 -17.61 -0.46
CA ALA A 198 9.46 -18.62 -0.69
C ALA A 198 10.04 -19.84 -1.39
N VAL A 199 9.62 -21.04 -0.97
CA VAL A 199 9.95 -22.31 -1.62
C VAL A 199 8.73 -22.79 -2.38
N TYR A 200 8.89 -22.95 -3.69
CA TYR A 200 7.82 -23.42 -4.59
C TYR A 200 8.05 -24.86 -5.05
N ASP A 201 6.99 -25.60 -5.17
CA ASP A 201 7.02 -26.87 -5.90
C ASP A 201 7.06 -26.64 -7.43
N LYS A 202 7.18 -27.74 -8.20
CA LYS A 202 7.19 -27.70 -9.67
C LYS A 202 5.91 -27.14 -10.32
N ASN A 203 4.83 -26.99 -9.55
CA ASN A 203 3.54 -26.47 -10.02
C ASN A 203 3.32 -25.00 -9.61
N GLY A 204 4.31 -24.36 -8.97
CA GLY A 204 4.21 -22.98 -8.48
C GLY A 204 3.46 -22.85 -7.13
N THR A 205 3.24 -23.95 -6.41
CA THR A 205 2.64 -23.93 -5.07
C THR A 205 3.70 -23.55 -4.04
N VAL A 206 3.41 -22.60 -3.18
CA VAL A 206 4.24 -22.32 -1.99
C VAL A 206 4.13 -23.50 -1.04
N THR A 207 5.25 -24.16 -0.76
CA THR A 207 5.31 -25.34 0.10
C THR A 207 6.05 -25.10 1.41
N ASP A 208 6.95 -24.12 1.45
CA ASP A 208 7.80 -23.80 2.59
C ASP A 208 8.38 -22.39 2.44
N GLN A 209 9.13 -21.93 3.44
CA GLN A 209 9.87 -20.69 3.45
C GLN A 209 11.27 -20.94 4.07
N GLU A 210 12.28 -20.34 3.48
CA GLU A 210 13.57 -20.18 4.14
C GLU A 210 13.55 -18.87 4.92
N ILE A 211 13.75 -18.93 6.26
CA ILE A 211 13.66 -17.77 7.15
C ILE A 211 14.98 -17.60 7.86
N GLU A 212 15.55 -16.40 7.79
CA GLU A 212 16.76 -15.99 8.50
C GLU A 212 16.44 -14.80 9.42
N ASP A 213 16.68 -14.94 10.71
CA ASP A 213 16.67 -13.84 11.67
C ASP A 213 18.01 -13.10 11.57
N THR A 214 18.00 -11.89 11.03
CA THR A 214 19.20 -11.07 10.85
C THR A 214 19.52 -10.19 12.07
N GLY A 215 18.77 -10.36 13.15
CA GLY A 215 18.94 -9.69 14.43
C GLY A 215 17.96 -8.54 14.70
N ALA A 216 18.03 -8.03 15.93
CA ALA A 216 17.14 -7.00 16.42
C ALA A 216 17.25 -5.69 15.62
N LEU A 217 16.13 -5.00 15.45
CA LEU A 217 16.10 -3.63 14.93
C LEU A 217 16.29 -2.66 16.11
N THR A 218 17.54 -2.52 16.55
CA THR A 218 17.92 -1.59 17.62
C THR A 218 17.88 -0.14 17.14
N LYS A 219 17.81 0.83 18.06
CA LYS A 219 17.94 2.27 17.75
C LYS A 219 19.12 2.56 16.84
N LYS A 220 20.26 1.88 17.09
CA LYS A 220 21.45 2.05 16.25
C LYS A 220 21.26 1.50 14.83
N ARG A 221 20.62 0.34 14.67
CA ARG A 221 20.34 -0.24 13.35
C ARG A 221 19.26 0.53 12.60
N MET A 222 18.34 1.21 13.31
CA MET A 222 17.33 2.10 12.69
C MET A 222 17.97 3.25 11.90
N GLU A 223 19.21 3.65 12.23
CA GLU A 223 19.93 4.67 11.46
C GLU A 223 20.29 4.21 10.03
N THR A 224 20.30 2.89 9.75
CA THR A 224 20.78 2.32 8.45
C THR A 224 19.86 1.27 7.83
N VAL A 225 18.80 0.84 8.51
CA VAL A 225 17.95 -0.26 8.04
C VAL A 225 17.30 0.03 6.68
N ASP A 226 16.97 1.28 6.38
CA ASP A 226 16.39 1.65 5.08
C ASP A 226 17.44 1.56 3.97
N ASP A 227 18.72 1.83 4.24
CA ASP A 227 19.83 1.56 3.30
C ASP A 227 19.99 0.05 3.05
N GLU A 228 19.87 -0.79 4.11
CA GLU A 228 19.97 -2.25 3.98
C GLU A 228 18.85 -2.80 3.07
N THR A 229 17.60 -2.38 3.31
CA THR A 229 16.44 -2.85 2.55
C THR A 229 16.39 -2.29 1.14
N LEU A 230 16.85 -1.05 0.93
CA LEU A 230 17.02 -0.44 -0.39
C LEU A 230 18.04 -1.22 -1.22
N ALA A 231 19.21 -1.53 -0.65
CA ALA A 231 20.24 -2.29 -1.34
C ALA A 231 19.74 -3.68 -1.78
N ALA A 232 18.97 -4.35 -0.93
CA ALA A 232 18.34 -5.63 -1.28
C ALA A 232 17.30 -5.50 -2.40
N ALA A 233 16.48 -4.45 -2.38
CA ALA A 233 15.52 -4.16 -3.46
C ALA A 233 16.21 -3.89 -4.81
N ILE A 234 17.28 -3.11 -4.80
CA ILE A 234 18.09 -2.80 -5.98
C ILE A 234 18.72 -4.08 -6.55
N GLU A 235 19.28 -4.94 -5.72
CA GLU A 235 19.87 -6.21 -6.18
C GLU A 235 18.81 -7.16 -6.75
N PHE A 236 17.64 -7.22 -6.13
CA PHE A 236 16.49 -7.97 -6.68
C PHE A 236 16.14 -7.48 -8.09
N ILE A 237 15.94 -6.16 -8.26
CA ILE A 237 15.62 -5.55 -9.57
C ILE A 237 16.70 -5.89 -10.60
N ARG A 238 17.99 -5.67 -10.28
CA ARG A 238 19.11 -5.98 -11.19
C ARG A 238 19.16 -7.45 -11.59
N THR A 239 18.78 -8.35 -10.68
CA THR A 239 18.75 -9.79 -10.95
C THR A 239 17.61 -10.14 -11.90
N ARG A 240 16.40 -9.58 -11.67
CA ARG A 240 15.23 -9.85 -12.55
C ARG A 240 15.41 -9.27 -13.94
N GLU A 241 16.03 -8.11 -14.06
CA GLU A 241 16.37 -7.52 -15.37
C GLU A 241 17.31 -8.41 -16.18
N LYS A 242 18.32 -9.02 -15.56
CA LYS A 242 19.22 -9.97 -16.22
C LYS A 242 18.49 -11.22 -16.73
N ASP A 243 17.47 -11.65 -16.00
CA ASP A 243 16.68 -12.83 -16.33
C ASP A 243 15.55 -12.51 -17.34
N GLY A 244 15.30 -11.23 -17.62
CA GLY A 244 14.19 -10.76 -18.47
C GLY A 244 12.82 -11.07 -17.90
N THR A 245 12.69 -11.12 -16.57
CA THR A 245 11.44 -11.41 -15.86
C THR A 245 10.80 -10.13 -15.38
N PRO A 246 9.53 -9.82 -15.73
CA PRO A 246 8.84 -8.67 -15.19
C PRO A 246 8.72 -8.81 -13.67
N TRP A 247 8.80 -7.69 -12.96
CA TRP A 247 8.85 -7.71 -11.51
C TRP A 247 7.89 -6.72 -10.87
N PHE A 248 7.43 -7.09 -9.66
CA PHE A 248 6.72 -6.24 -8.71
C PHE A 248 7.57 -6.09 -7.46
N VAL A 249 7.99 -4.88 -7.16
CA VAL A 249 8.72 -4.54 -5.95
C VAL A 249 7.90 -3.57 -5.12
N TRP A 250 7.71 -3.90 -3.84
CA TRP A 250 7.12 -3.02 -2.84
C TRP A 250 8.18 -2.66 -1.79
N TRP A 251 8.79 -1.48 -1.92
CA TRP A 251 9.74 -0.97 -0.94
C TRP A 251 9.04 -0.05 0.05
N ASN A 252 9.20 -0.37 1.34
CA ASN A 252 8.56 0.29 2.46
C ASN A 252 9.62 0.85 3.39
N GLY A 253 10.06 2.09 3.19
CA GLY A 253 10.92 2.78 4.13
C GLY A 253 10.29 2.74 5.53
N THR A 254 11.03 2.28 6.52
CA THR A 254 10.51 2.11 7.88
C THR A 254 10.56 3.41 8.68
N ARG A 255 11.43 4.34 8.25
CA ARG A 255 11.48 5.69 8.80
C ARG A 255 10.23 6.48 8.44
N MET A 256 10.07 7.59 9.13
CA MET A 256 9.01 8.56 9.24
C MET A 256 7.94 8.20 10.26
N HIS A 257 7.81 6.94 10.68
CA HIS A 257 7.09 6.64 11.92
C HIS A 257 7.76 7.36 13.10
N PHE A 258 7.01 7.82 14.11
CA PHE A 258 7.63 8.46 15.27
C PHE A 258 8.68 7.53 15.93
N ARG A 259 9.67 8.08 16.61
CA ARG A 259 10.94 7.43 16.99
C ARG A 259 11.88 7.24 15.81
N VAL A 260 11.89 8.20 14.90
CA VAL A 260 12.91 8.29 13.84
C VAL A 260 14.30 8.38 14.47
N HIS A 261 15.23 7.59 13.95
CA HIS A 261 16.64 7.64 14.33
C HIS A 261 17.49 7.90 13.09
N VAL A 262 18.18 9.04 13.08
CA VAL A 262 19.07 9.48 11.99
C VAL A 262 20.45 9.74 12.56
N SER A 263 21.49 9.19 11.93
CA SER A 263 22.87 9.40 12.38
C SER A 263 23.26 10.88 12.31
N GLU A 264 24.23 11.28 13.15
CA GLU A 264 24.77 12.66 13.14
C GLU A 264 25.33 13.04 11.76
N GLU A 265 25.99 12.11 11.08
CA GLU A 265 26.53 12.29 9.73
C GLU A 265 25.41 12.61 8.73
N ARG A 266 24.34 11.79 8.71
CA ARG A 266 23.19 11.97 7.83
C ARG A 266 22.42 13.26 8.13
N ARG A 267 22.30 13.61 9.41
CA ARG A 267 21.70 14.89 9.82
C ARG A 267 22.52 16.09 9.35
N ALA A 268 23.84 16.00 9.40
CA ALA A 268 24.73 17.03 8.84
C ALA A 268 24.56 17.17 7.33
N MET A 269 24.55 16.06 6.58
CA MET A 269 24.29 16.06 5.13
C MET A 269 22.92 16.64 4.79
N ALA A 270 21.88 16.28 5.51
CA ALA A 270 20.54 16.81 5.31
C ALA A 270 20.47 18.33 5.60
N SER A 271 21.18 18.81 6.63
CA SER A 271 21.27 20.24 6.95
C SER A 271 22.03 21.01 5.85
N GLU A 272 23.04 20.44 5.27
CA GLU A 272 23.75 21.01 4.12
C GLU A 272 22.84 21.08 2.89
N ALA A 273 22.14 19.99 2.56
CA ALA A 273 21.19 19.94 1.46
C ALA A 273 20.04 20.95 1.61
N ALA A 274 19.55 21.15 2.83
CA ALA A 274 18.50 22.13 3.14
C ALA A 274 19.04 23.59 3.22
N GLY A 275 20.36 23.79 3.26
CA GLY A 275 20.99 25.10 3.47
C GLY A 275 20.78 25.70 4.85
N LYS A 276 20.35 24.91 5.84
CA LYS A 276 20.07 25.30 7.22
C LYS A 276 20.06 24.07 8.14
N HIS A 277 20.15 24.30 9.45
CA HIS A 277 19.91 23.22 10.41
C HIS A 277 18.50 22.63 10.25
N VAL A 278 18.39 21.30 10.25
CA VAL A 278 17.12 20.56 10.25
C VAL A 278 17.07 19.61 11.44
N ASP A 279 15.84 19.38 11.92
CA ASP A 279 15.55 18.42 12.97
C ASP A 279 15.61 16.98 12.46
N GLU A 280 15.48 16.01 13.35
CA GLU A 280 15.68 14.60 13.02
C GLU A 280 14.66 14.06 12.03
N TYR A 281 13.36 14.43 12.19
CA TYR A 281 12.32 14.05 11.25
C TYR A 281 12.59 14.62 9.84
N ALA A 282 12.91 15.92 9.76
CA ALA A 282 13.22 16.56 8.49
C ALA A 282 14.47 15.95 7.84
N ALA A 283 15.49 15.59 8.62
CA ALA A 283 16.66 14.86 8.12
C ALA A 283 16.30 13.48 7.58
N GLY A 284 15.43 12.74 8.29
CA GLY A 284 14.90 11.46 7.81
C GLY A 284 14.11 11.56 6.52
N MET A 285 13.28 12.61 6.36
CA MET A 285 12.54 12.86 5.11
C MET A 285 13.46 13.18 3.92
N ILE A 286 14.52 13.96 4.15
CA ILE A 286 15.51 14.25 3.11
C ILE A 286 16.24 12.98 2.70
N GLU A 287 16.62 12.14 3.66
CA GLU A 287 17.26 10.86 3.37
C GLU A 287 16.31 9.90 2.66
N HIS A 288 15.04 9.83 3.07
CA HIS A 288 14.01 9.06 2.36
C HIS A 288 13.85 9.52 0.91
N ASP A 289 13.85 10.83 0.65
CA ASP A 289 13.85 11.38 -0.71
C ASP A 289 15.10 10.96 -1.51
N MET A 290 16.27 10.90 -0.87
CA MET A 290 17.50 10.40 -1.52
C MET A 290 17.39 8.91 -1.86
N HIS A 291 16.74 8.09 -1.05
CA HIS A 291 16.46 6.67 -1.36
C HIS A 291 15.55 6.56 -2.58
N VAL A 292 14.50 7.39 -2.68
CA VAL A 292 13.66 7.47 -3.88
C VAL A 292 14.50 7.83 -5.12
N GLY A 293 15.43 8.78 -4.97
CA GLY A 293 16.38 9.16 -6.04
C GLY A 293 17.18 7.96 -6.55
N GLN A 294 17.70 7.11 -5.65
CA GLN A 294 18.47 5.93 -6.03
C GLN A 294 17.65 4.92 -6.86
N PHE A 295 16.34 4.75 -6.57
CA PHE A 295 15.47 3.94 -7.43
C PHE A 295 15.30 4.56 -8.81
N LEU A 296 15.05 5.87 -8.89
CA LEU A 296 14.87 6.54 -10.19
C LEU A 296 16.15 6.49 -11.02
N ASP A 297 17.31 6.72 -10.42
CA ASP A 297 18.61 6.60 -11.05
C ASP A 297 18.88 5.17 -11.55
N LEU A 298 18.47 4.14 -10.77
CA LEU A 298 18.57 2.74 -11.19
C LEU A 298 17.75 2.45 -12.45
N LEU A 299 16.51 2.94 -12.53
CA LEU A 299 15.68 2.75 -13.71
C LEU A 299 16.25 3.43 -14.94
N ASP A 300 16.82 4.62 -14.77
CA ASP A 300 17.50 5.36 -15.84
C ASP A 300 18.81 4.65 -16.25
N GLU A 301 19.62 4.12 -15.30
CA GLU A 301 20.85 3.35 -15.57
C GLU A 301 20.56 2.06 -16.36
N LEU A 302 19.49 1.36 -16.00
CA LEU A 302 19.09 0.11 -16.67
C LEU A 302 18.35 0.36 -18.00
N GLY A 303 17.93 1.59 -18.27
CA GLY A 303 17.20 1.96 -19.48
C GLY A 303 15.75 1.44 -19.51
N ILE A 304 15.14 1.21 -18.36
CA ILE A 304 13.79 0.62 -18.20
C ILE A 304 12.76 1.59 -17.62
N ALA A 305 13.05 2.89 -17.57
CA ALA A 305 12.16 3.87 -16.96
C ALA A 305 10.78 3.96 -17.65
N ASP A 306 10.70 3.78 -18.97
CA ASP A 306 9.47 3.78 -19.77
C ASP A 306 8.73 2.41 -19.74
N GLU A 307 9.39 1.36 -19.27
CA GLU A 307 8.82 0.03 -19.05
C GLU A 307 8.33 -0.17 -17.61
N THR A 308 8.53 0.82 -16.73
CA THR A 308 8.25 0.71 -15.28
C THR A 308 7.24 1.74 -14.81
N LEU A 309 6.14 1.26 -14.20
CA LEU A 309 5.28 2.13 -13.37
C LEU A 309 5.94 2.33 -12.01
N VAL A 310 6.19 3.57 -11.63
CA VAL A 310 6.61 3.96 -10.28
C VAL A 310 5.43 4.62 -9.57
N PHE A 311 5.02 4.06 -8.43
CA PHE A 311 3.99 4.63 -7.55
C PHE A 311 4.58 4.96 -6.18
N TYR A 312 4.42 6.21 -5.76
CA TYR A 312 4.82 6.69 -4.43
C TYR A 312 3.60 7.03 -3.57
N SER A 313 3.60 6.60 -2.31
CA SER A 313 2.59 6.97 -1.30
C SER A 313 3.10 6.73 0.13
N THR A 314 2.18 6.62 1.08
CA THR A 314 2.37 6.22 2.48
C THR A 314 1.19 5.39 2.94
N ASP A 315 1.28 4.73 4.06
CA ASP A 315 0.26 3.80 4.56
C ASP A 315 -0.97 4.48 5.19
N ASN A 316 -0.80 5.64 5.81
CA ASN A 316 -1.85 6.44 6.45
C ASN A 316 -1.43 7.90 6.57
N GLY A 317 -2.34 8.75 7.02
CA GLY A 317 -2.03 10.13 7.36
C GLY A 317 -1.03 10.26 8.50
N PRO A 318 -0.41 11.45 8.67
CA PRO A 318 0.71 11.64 9.56
C PRO A 318 0.33 11.58 11.04
N HIS A 319 1.35 11.48 11.87
CA HIS A 319 1.29 11.53 13.31
C HIS A 319 2.25 12.60 13.85
N MET A 320 1.75 13.59 14.57
CA MET A 320 2.55 14.71 15.07
C MET A 320 3.07 14.49 16.50
N ASN A 321 3.37 13.25 16.87
CA ASN A 321 3.76 12.89 18.24
C ASN A 321 5.08 13.51 18.71
N THR A 322 5.97 13.83 17.79
CA THR A 322 7.31 14.34 18.09
C THR A 322 7.39 15.86 17.84
N TRP A 323 6.29 16.57 18.12
CA TRP A 323 6.25 18.01 17.93
C TRP A 323 7.45 18.74 18.58
N PRO A 324 8.05 19.73 17.92
CA PRO A 324 7.68 20.38 16.65
C PRO A 324 8.17 19.65 15.39
N ASP A 325 8.89 18.57 15.50
CA ASP A 325 9.53 17.82 14.43
C ASP A 325 8.72 16.56 14.11
N GLY A 326 7.87 16.61 13.10
CA GLY A 326 6.99 15.49 12.78
C GLY A 326 6.30 15.60 11.43
N GLY A 327 5.43 14.62 11.15
CA GLY A 327 4.58 14.59 9.96
C GLY A 327 3.48 15.65 10.02
N TRP A 328 3.18 16.27 8.87
CA TRP A 328 2.24 17.37 8.79
C TRP A 328 1.17 17.16 7.72
N SER A 329 -0.06 17.51 8.07
CA SER A 329 -1.19 17.58 7.14
C SER A 329 -2.01 18.84 7.38
N PRO A 330 -2.56 19.49 6.34
CA PRO A 330 -3.46 20.62 6.51
C PRO A 330 -4.87 20.20 6.92
N PHE A 331 -5.20 18.91 6.74
CA PHE A 331 -6.51 18.35 6.99
C PHE A 331 -6.76 18.16 8.49
N ARG A 332 -8.04 18.08 8.87
CA ARG A 332 -8.45 17.82 10.25
C ARG A 332 -8.02 16.42 10.67
N GLY A 333 -7.59 16.28 11.92
CA GLY A 333 -7.20 15.00 12.52
C GLY A 333 -5.84 14.50 12.10
N GLU A 334 -5.47 13.38 12.66
CA GLU A 334 -4.22 12.65 12.43
C GLU A 334 -4.53 11.15 12.36
N LYS A 335 -3.49 10.35 12.16
CA LYS A 335 -3.53 8.88 12.24
C LYS A 335 -4.47 8.37 13.34
N ASN A 336 -5.19 7.31 13.06
CA ASN A 336 -6.18 6.66 13.93
C ASN A 336 -7.45 7.48 14.25
N THR A 337 -7.79 8.47 13.42
CA THR A 337 -9.05 9.19 13.47
C THR A 337 -9.89 8.90 12.21
N ASN A 338 -11.12 9.44 12.14
CA ASN A 338 -11.94 9.36 10.93
C ASN A 338 -12.04 10.68 10.15
N TRP A 339 -11.11 11.59 10.42
CA TRP A 339 -10.98 12.85 9.70
C TRP A 339 -10.09 12.69 8.47
N GLU A 340 -10.21 13.65 7.54
CA GLU A 340 -9.42 13.61 6.30
C GLU A 340 -7.91 13.54 6.56
N GLY A 341 -7.41 14.08 7.69
CA GLY A 341 -6.00 14.03 8.04
C GLY A 341 -5.44 12.63 8.32
N ALA A 342 -6.31 11.66 8.64
CA ALA A 342 -5.91 10.26 8.81
C ALA A 342 -5.90 9.48 7.50
N PHE A 343 -6.88 9.75 6.62
CA PHE A 343 -7.14 8.95 5.42
C PHE A 343 -6.56 9.55 4.14
N ARG A 344 -6.47 10.87 4.04
CA ARG A 344 -5.98 11.55 2.84
C ARG A 344 -4.46 11.67 2.89
N VAL A 345 -3.78 11.01 1.94
CA VAL A 345 -2.33 10.85 1.92
C VAL A 345 -1.70 11.38 0.63
N PRO A 346 -0.38 11.68 0.61
CA PRO A 346 0.31 11.97 -0.62
C PRO A 346 0.31 10.74 -1.54
N ALA A 347 0.07 10.95 -2.83
CA ALA A 347 0.17 9.91 -3.83
C ALA A 347 0.53 10.49 -5.19
N MET A 348 1.40 9.81 -5.90
CA MET A 348 1.82 10.17 -7.24
C MET A 348 2.28 8.94 -8.02
N ALA A 349 2.09 8.95 -9.34
CA ALA A 349 2.52 7.86 -10.20
C ALA A 349 3.24 8.39 -11.45
N ARG A 350 4.32 7.72 -11.83
CA ARG A 350 5.10 8.01 -13.03
C ARG A 350 5.19 6.77 -13.90
N TRP A 351 4.88 6.93 -15.18
CA TRP A 351 5.12 5.91 -16.21
C TRP A 351 5.36 6.63 -17.53
N PRO A 352 6.62 6.92 -17.89
CA PRO A 352 6.96 7.71 -19.06
C PRO A 352 6.34 7.12 -20.33
N GLY A 353 5.80 7.99 -21.19
CA GLY A 353 5.14 7.57 -22.44
C GLY A 353 3.76 6.91 -22.27
N LYS A 354 3.30 6.65 -21.05
CA LYS A 354 1.98 6.08 -20.74
C LYS A 354 1.11 7.03 -19.91
N ILE A 355 1.66 7.62 -18.85
CA ILE A 355 0.99 8.64 -18.05
C ILE A 355 1.52 10.00 -18.48
N GLU A 356 0.63 10.94 -18.76
CA GLU A 356 0.97 12.31 -19.12
C GLU A 356 1.68 13.02 -17.96
N ALA A 357 2.85 13.59 -18.26
CA ALA A 357 3.66 14.30 -17.28
C ALA A 357 3.01 15.62 -16.83
N GLY A 358 3.12 15.94 -15.54
CA GLY A 358 2.58 17.16 -14.92
C GLY A 358 1.06 17.14 -14.72
N ARG A 359 0.41 15.99 -14.85
CA ARG A 359 -1.03 15.84 -14.64
C ARG A 359 -1.39 15.97 -13.16
N ILE A 360 -2.45 16.70 -12.86
CA ILE A 360 -3.02 16.81 -11.51
C ILE A 360 -4.40 16.17 -11.52
N SER A 361 -4.62 15.20 -10.62
CA SER A 361 -5.90 14.52 -10.45
C SER A 361 -6.61 15.00 -9.19
N ASN A 362 -7.89 15.39 -9.35
CA ASN A 362 -8.82 15.63 -8.26
C ASN A 362 -9.88 14.52 -8.16
N GLU A 363 -9.72 13.43 -8.90
CA GLU A 363 -10.60 12.27 -8.85
C GLU A 363 -10.25 11.42 -7.62
N ILE A 364 -11.26 10.75 -7.07
CA ILE A 364 -11.09 9.90 -5.89
C ILE A 364 -10.35 8.63 -6.30
N MET A 365 -9.27 8.31 -5.60
CA MET A 365 -8.58 7.02 -5.64
C MET A 365 -8.29 6.52 -4.24
N HIS A 366 -8.14 5.21 -4.10
CA HIS A 366 -7.83 4.55 -2.84
C HIS A 366 -6.74 3.49 -3.02
N HIS A 367 -6.06 3.13 -1.95
CA HIS A 367 -5.09 2.02 -1.95
C HIS A 367 -5.64 0.72 -2.55
N MET A 368 -6.92 0.42 -2.31
CA MET A 368 -7.60 -0.78 -2.84
C MET A 368 -7.58 -0.88 -4.38
N ASP A 369 -7.52 0.27 -5.06
CA ASP A 369 -7.65 0.33 -6.51
C ASP A 369 -6.42 -0.22 -7.24
N TRP A 370 -5.28 -0.34 -6.55
CA TRP A 370 -4.05 -0.82 -7.18
C TRP A 370 -4.06 -2.30 -7.50
N LEU A 371 -4.70 -3.17 -6.69
CA LEU A 371 -4.77 -4.59 -7.01
C LEU A 371 -5.42 -4.84 -8.38
N PRO A 372 -6.67 -4.42 -8.65
CA PRO A 372 -7.27 -4.62 -9.98
C PRO A 372 -6.55 -3.83 -11.07
N THR A 373 -5.94 -2.68 -10.76
CA THR A 373 -5.17 -1.89 -11.73
C THR A 373 -3.88 -2.59 -12.15
N PHE A 374 -3.10 -3.15 -11.22
CA PHE A 374 -1.88 -3.89 -11.55
C PHE A 374 -2.17 -5.18 -12.31
N LEU A 375 -3.26 -5.88 -11.96
CA LEU A 375 -3.69 -7.05 -12.71
C LEU A 375 -4.12 -6.69 -14.14
N ALA A 376 -4.81 -5.56 -14.34
CA ALA A 376 -5.14 -5.05 -15.67
C ALA A 376 -3.87 -4.69 -16.48
N MET A 377 -2.84 -4.11 -15.84
CA MET A 377 -1.52 -3.88 -16.48
C MET A 377 -0.85 -5.20 -16.89
N ALA A 378 -1.07 -6.27 -16.12
CA ALA A 378 -0.57 -7.61 -16.42
C ALA A 378 -1.45 -8.37 -17.44
N GLY A 379 -2.56 -7.77 -17.92
CA GLY A 379 -3.45 -8.33 -18.93
C GLY A 379 -4.69 -9.05 -18.36
N VAL A 380 -5.04 -8.84 -17.09
CA VAL A 380 -6.23 -9.40 -16.43
C VAL A 380 -7.16 -8.27 -16.00
N ASP A 381 -8.05 -7.85 -16.90
CA ASP A 381 -8.92 -6.68 -16.69
C ASP A 381 -10.10 -6.94 -15.72
N ASP A 382 -10.50 -8.19 -15.55
CA ASP A 382 -11.72 -8.63 -14.84
C ASP A 382 -11.43 -9.41 -13.55
N ILE A 383 -10.26 -9.21 -12.95
CA ILE A 383 -9.85 -9.95 -11.73
C ILE A 383 -10.86 -9.82 -10.58
N LYS A 384 -11.53 -8.68 -10.46
CA LYS A 384 -12.57 -8.44 -9.45
C LYS A 384 -13.75 -9.39 -9.62
N GLU A 385 -14.22 -9.58 -10.86
CA GLU A 385 -15.33 -10.47 -11.16
C GLU A 385 -14.93 -11.95 -11.04
N GLN A 386 -13.71 -12.29 -11.44
CA GLN A 386 -13.18 -13.64 -11.28
C GLN A 386 -13.10 -14.04 -9.81
N LEU A 387 -12.51 -13.19 -8.94
CA LEU A 387 -12.37 -13.46 -7.51
C LEU A 387 -13.71 -13.53 -6.79
N LYS A 388 -14.69 -12.71 -7.20
CA LYS A 388 -16.05 -12.72 -6.64
C LYS A 388 -16.85 -13.94 -7.10
N GLY A 389 -16.68 -14.39 -8.33
CA GLY A 389 -17.40 -15.50 -8.95
C GLY A 389 -16.84 -16.88 -8.58
N ASP A 390 -16.23 -17.54 -9.55
CA ASP A 390 -15.69 -18.89 -9.40
C ASP A 390 -14.39 -18.94 -8.58
N GLY A 391 -13.78 -17.80 -8.35
CA GLY A 391 -12.49 -17.67 -7.68
C GLY A 391 -11.31 -17.77 -8.64
N VAL A 392 -10.11 -17.56 -8.11
CA VAL A 392 -8.83 -17.62 -8.84
C VAL A 392 -7.86 -18.51 -8.07
N LYS A 393 -7.17 -19.39 -8.79
CA LYS A 393 -6.11 -20.17 -8.21
C LYS A 393 -4.76 -19.47 -8.40
N ALA A 394 -4.05 -19.26 -7.30
CA ALA A 394 -2.70 -18.71 -7.32
C ALA A 394 -1.85 -19.29 -6.18
N ILE A 395 -0.55 -19.47 -6.41
CA ILE A 395 0.42 -20.05 -5.46
C ILE A 395 -0.04 -21.36 -4.79
N GLY A 396 -0.87 -22.15 -5.50
CA GLY A 396 -1.42 -23.40 -4.99
C GLY A 396 -2.67 -23.28 -4.12
N ARG A 397 -3.20 -22.07 -3.93
CA ARG A 397 -4.41 -21.79 -3.14
C ARG A 397 -5.57 -21.33 -4.02
N ASP A 398 -6.80 -21.57 -3.57
CA ASP A 398 -8.01 -21.11 -4.22
C ASP A 398 -8.52 -19.85 -3.49
N TYR A 399 -8.58 -18.72 -4.20
CA TYR A 399 -9.01 -17.45 -3.68
C TYR A 399 -10.41 -17.11 -4.17
N ARG A 400 -11.36 -16.92 -3.25
CA ARG A 400 -12.68 -16.37 -3.52
C ARG A 400 -12.96 -15.25 -2.53
N VAL A 401 -12.82 -14.00 -2.98
CA VAL A 401 -12.90 -12.80 -2.16
C VAL A 401 -13.66 -11.69 -2.87
N HIS A 402 -14.19 -10.74 -2.10
CA HIS A 402 -14.80 -9.52 -2.63
C HIS A 402 -13.76 -8.39 -2.63
N LEU A 403 -13.32 -7.96 -3.81
CA LEU A 403 -12.49 -6.77 -3.93
C LEU A 403 -13.36 -5.50 -3.81
N ASP A 404 -12.91 -4.55 -3.00
CA ASP A 404 -13.51 -3.23 -2.89
C ASP A 404 -12.82 -2.21 -3.82
N GLY A 405 -11.67 -2.61 -4.39
CA GLY A 405 -10.91 -1.84 -5.38
C GLY A 405 -11.55 -1.80 -6.76
N TYR A 406 -11.15 -0.81 -7.56
CA TYR A 406 -11.55 -0.62 -8.95
C TYR A 406 -10.33 -0.55 -9.87
N ASN A 407 -10.47 -1.04 -11.10
CA ASN A 407 -9.43 -0.88 -12.12
C ASN A 407 -9.42 0.58 -12.62
N THR A 408 -8.37 1.31 -12.25
CA THR A 408 -8.18 2.71 -12.64
C THR A 408 -7.20 2.88 -13.83
N LEU A 409 -6.71 1.80 -14.42
CA LEU A 409 -5.77 1.86 -15.53
C LEU A 409 -6.26 2.71 -16.72
N PRO A 410 -7.54 2.62 -17.16
CA PRO A 410 -8.03 3.47 -18.23
C PRO A 410 -7.92 4.97 -17.92
N TYR A 411 -8.20 5.36 -16.67
CA TYR A 411 -8.05 6.74 -16.22
C TYR A 411 -6.56 7.17 -16.18
N LEU A 412 -5.67 6.34 -15.64
CA LEU A 412 -4.24 6.63 -15.60
C LEU A 412 -3.65 6.87 -17.00
N LEU A 413 -4.09 6.08 -17.98
CA LEU A 413 -3.68 6.17 -19.38
C LEU A 413 -4.40 7.28 -20.16
N GLY A 414 -5.26 8.09 -19.53
CA GLY A 414 -6.02 9.16 -20.18
C GLY A 414 -7.09 8.68 -21.17
N LYS A 415 -7.51 7.42 -21.09
CA LYS A 415 -8.60 6.85 -21.89
C LYS A 415 -9.98 7.17 -21.32
N GLU A 416 -10.04 7.42 -20.01
CA GLU A 416 -11.22 7.85 -19.27
C GLU A 416 -10.94 9.18 -18.57
N GLU A 417 -11.96 10.03 -18.46
CA GLU A 417 -11.86 11.34 -17.81
C GLU A 417 -11.98 11.26 -16.29
N LYS A 418 -12.56 10.17 -15.76
CA LYS A 418 -12.83 9.96 -14.33
C LYS A 418 -12.37 8.58 -13.87
N THR A 419 -12.07 8.49 -12.60
CA THR A 419 -11.92 7.20 -11.93
C THR A 419 -13.29 6.55 -11.73
N PRO A 420 -13.38 5.23 -11.66
CA PRO A 420 -14.64 4.55 -11.40
C PRO A 420 -15.09 4.63 -9.92
N ARG A 421 -14.30 5.24 -9.04
CA ARG A 421 -14.60 5.32 -7.61
C ARG A 421 -15.35 6.60 -7.26
N ASP A 422 -16.50 6.44 -6.61
CA ASP A 422 -17.32 7.54 -6.08
C ASP A 422 -17.33 7.62 -4.54
N GLU A 423 -16.90 6.54 -3.84
CA GLU A 423 -17.10 6.37 -2.41
C GLU A 423 -15.84 6.00 -1.63
N ILE A 424 -15.83 6.40 -0.36
CA ILE A 424 -14.88 5.92 0.67
C ILE A 424 -15.67 5.57 1.91
N PHE A 425 -15.51 4.35 2.41
CA PHE A 425 -16.02 3.91 3.71
C PHE A 425 -14.92 4.01 4.76
N TYR A 426 -15.16 4.78 5.80
CA TYR A 426 -14.17 5.01 6.86
C TYR A 426 -14.42 4.04 8.01
N PHE A 427 -13.46 3.20 8.30
CA PHE A 427 -13.51 2.29 9.44
C PHE A 427 -12.60 2.75 10.57
N SER A 428 -13.02 2.50 11.82
CA SER A 428 -12.14 2.64 12.97
C SER A 428 -11.14 1.49 13.04
N ASP A 429 -10.15 1.62 13.90
CA ASP A 429 -9.20 0.56 14.21
C ASP A 429 -9.86 -0.64 14.93
N THR A 430 -11.04 -0.45 15.53
CA THR A 430 -11.86 -1.51 16.16
C THR A 430 -12.91 -2.12 15.22
N GLY A 431 -12.95 -1.66 13.94
CA GLY A 431 -13.83 -2.22 12.92
C GLY A 431 -15.22 -1.58 12.84
N ASP A 432 -15.46 -0.45 13.52
CA ASP A 432 -16.72 0.28 13.38
C ASP A 432 -16.72 1.11 12.10
N LEU A 433 -17.85 1.12 11.38
CA LEU A 433 -18.06 2.05 10.27
C LEU A 433 -18.31 3.47 10.82
N THR A 434 -17.36 4.37 10.64
CA THR A 434 -17.38 5.70 11.26
C THR A 434 -17.91 6.79 10.35
N ALA A 435 -17.70 6.67 9.04
CA ALA A 435 -18.15 7.66 8.07
C ALA A 435 -18.29 7.05 6.67
N LEU A 436 -19.01 7.78 5.80
CA LEU A 436 -19.08 7.55 4.36
C LEU A 436 -18.75 8.87 3.65
N ARG A 437 -17.82 8.83 2.70
CA ARG A 437 -17.73 9.83 1.63
C ARG A 437 -18.41 9.27 0.39
N TYR A 438 -19.26 10.08 -0.25
CA TYR A 438 -19.81 9.81 -1.57
C TYR A 438 -19.66 11.09 -2.43
N ASN A 439 -18.88 11.00 -3.48
CA ASN A 439 -18.45 12.17 -4.26
C ASN A 439 -17.89 13.29 -3.36
N ASP A 440 -18.51 14.46 -3.35
CA ASP A 440 -18.08 15.61 -2.54
C ASP A 440 -18.61 15.59 -1.10
N TRP A 441 -19.50 14.67 -0.77
CA TRP A 441 -20.18 14.65 0.52
C TRP A 441 -19.59 13.62 1.47
N LYS A 442 -19.36 14.05 2.71
CA LYS A 442 -18.96 13.15 3.81
C LYS A 442 -19.98 13.21 4.93
N VAL A 443 -20.46 12.03 5.33
CA VAL A 443 -21.39 11.81 6.43
C VAL A 443 -20.66 11.06 7.52
N ILE A 444 -20.63 11.62 8.74
CA ILE A 444 -19.90 11.04 9.88
C ILE A 444 -20.92 10.51 10.88
N PHE A 445 -20.85 9.23 11.20
CA PHE A 445 -21.77 8.53 12.12
C PHE A 445 -21.20 8.42 13.54
N LEU A 446 -19.87 8.20 13.62
CA LEU A 446 -19.10 8.17 14.86
C LEU A 446 -18.03 9.26 14.79
N GLU A 447 -17.76 9.93 15.89
CA GLU A 447 -16.74 10.97 15.97
C GLU A 447 -15.62 10.57 16.92
N HIS A 448 -14.39 10.71 16.46
CA HIS A 448 -13.24 10.72 17.35
C HIS A 448 -13.05 12.14 17.90
N ARG A 449 -13.36 12.35 19.21
CA ARG A 449 -13.36 13.69 19.84
C ARG A 449 -11.96 14.22 20.17
N PHE A 450 -10.97 13.35 20.16
CA PHE A 450 -9.57 13.70 20.34
C PHE A 450 -8.83 13.43 19.02
N PRO A 451 -8.88 14.37 18.08
CA PRO A 451 -8.41 14.15 16.73
C PRO A 451 -6.88 14.22 16.59
N GLN A 452 -6.16 14.32 17.68
CA GLN A 452 -4.71 14.53 17.72
C GLN A 452 -4.06 13.82 18.90
N THR A 453 -2.77 13.59 18.83
CA THR A 453 -1.92 12.98 19.84
C THR A 453 -2.22 11.49 20.12
N MET A 454 -1.43 10.87 20.99
CA MET A 454 -1.66 9.48 21.44
C MET A 454 -3.03 9.25 22.09
N ARG A 455 -3.76 10.31 22.44
CA ARG A 455 -5.13 10.19 22.94
C ARG A 455 -6.09 9.63 21.91
N ALA A 456 -5.80 9.75 20.60
CA ALA A 456 -6.54 9.07 19.54
C ALA A 456 -6.57 7.55 19.70
N TRP A 457 -5.63 6.98 20.43
CA TRP A 457 -5.55 5.54 20.72
C TRP A 457 -6.15 5.15 22.07
N ALA A 458 -6.32 6.11 22.97
CA ALA A 458 -6.74 5.89 24.34
C ALA A 458 -8.23 6.22 24.60
N GLU A 459 -8.79 7.14 23.82
CA GLU A 459 -10.15 7.65 24.06
C GLU A 459 -11.16 6.91 23.18
N PRO A 460 -12.39 6.68 23.69
CA PRO A 460 -13.40 5.93 22.96
C PRO A 460 -14.00 6.74 21.80
N TRP A 461 -14.46 6.03 20.78
CA TRP A 461 -15.31 6.57 19.73
C TRP A 461 -16.67 6.99 20.28
N THR A 462 -17.21 8.10 19.79
CA THR A 462 -18.52 8.62 20.19
C THR A 462 -19.53 8.43 19.08
N VAL A 463 -20.55 7.61 19.32
CA VAL A 463 -21.70 7.49 18.43
C VAL A 463 -22.50 8.78 18.43
N LEU A 464 -22.71 9.38 17.27
CA LEU A 464 -23.43 10.63 17.13
C LEU A 464 -24.94 10.37 17.09
N ARG A 465 -25.73 11.12 17.86
CA ARG A 465 -27.20 11.08 17.80
C ARG A 465 -27.72 11.63 16.46
N MET A 466 -27.00 12.56 15.88
CA MET A 466 -27.21 13.12 14.55
C MET A 466 -25.87 13.12 13.85
N PRO A 467 -25.72 12.44 12.69
CA PRO A 467 -24.49 12.45 11.92
C PRO A 467 -24.03 13.85 11.56
N LEU A 468 -22.74 14.06 11.44
CA LEU A 468 -22.19 15.31 10.86
C LEU A 468 -22.18 15.20 9.33
N LEU A 469 -22.26 16.35 8.67
CA LEU A 469 -22.26 16.45 7.23
C LEU A 469 -21.23 17.49 6.77
N PHE A 470 -20.40 17.12 5.79
CA PHE A 470 -19.44 18.02 5.15
C PHE A 470 -19.57 17.92 3.63
N ASN A 471 -19.28 19.03 2.93
CA ASN A 471 -18.98 19.03 1.52
C ASN A 471 -17.49 19.31 1.35
N LEU A 472 -16.72 18.31 0.99
CA LEU A 472 -15.25 18.37 0.98
C LEU A 472 -14.65 19.25 -0.13
N ARG A 473 -15.48 19.75 -1.08
CA ARG A 473 -15.04 20.79 -2.03
C ARG A 473 -15.22 22.20 -1.47
N ARG A 474 -16.17 22.41 -0.52
CA ARG A 474 -16.43 23.69 0.13
C ARG A 474 -15.73 23.84 1.48
N ASP A 475 -15.53 22.72 2.16
CA ASP A 475 -14.83 22.61 3.44
C ASP A 475 -13.88 21.39 3.43
N PRO A 476 -12.78 21.46 2.66
CA PRO A 476 -11.84 20.33 2.52
C PRO A 476 -11.12 19.99 3.82
N TYR A 477 -11.15 20.89 4.79
CA TYR A 477 -10.47 20.72 6.08
C TYR A 477 -11.45 20.36 7.22
N GLU A 478 -12.73 20.13 6.92
CA GLU A 478 -13.77 19.73 7.89
C GLU A 478 -13.86 20.69 9.09
N ARG A 479 -13.70 21.99 8.85
CA ARG A 479 -13.64 23.03 9.91
C ARG A 479 -14.97 23.74 10.13
N GLY A 480 -15.90 23.67 9.21
CA GLY A 480 -17.17 24.41 9.28
C GLY A 480 -17.93 24.20 10.59
N GLN A 481 -17.94 22.97 11.09
CA GLN A 481 -18.57 22.61 12.37
C GLN A 481 -17.97 23.36 13.57
N ILE A 482 -16.65 23.64 13.56
CA ILE A 482 -15.94 24.24 14.70
C ILE A 482 -15.82 25.76 14.56
N THR A 483 -15.79 26.29 13.34
CA THR A 483 -15.44 27.69 13.07
C THR A 483 -16.59 28.53 12.56
N SER A 484 -17.71 27.92 12.11
CA SER A 484 -18.85 28.62 11.52
C SER A 484 -20.04 28.71 12.45
N ASN A 485 -20.58 29.93 12.65
CA ASN A 485 -21.83 30.17 13.39
C ASN A 485 -23.06 29.60 12.65
N THR A 486 -23.00 29.38 11.33
CA THR A 486 -24.13 28.98 10.50
C THR A 486 -24.03 27.53 10.03
N TYR A 487 -23.10 26.74 10.55
CA TYR A 487 -22.94 25.33 10.15
C TYR A 487 -24.24 24.53 10.34
N TYR A 488 -24.93 24.66 11.47
CA TYR A 488 -26.13 23.90 11.75
C TYR A 488 -27.34 24.36 10.92
N ASP A 489 -27.44 25.63 10.56
CA ASP A 489 -28.47 26.10 9.61
C ASP A 489 -28.24 25.48 8.24
N TRP A 490 -26.98 25.52 7.76
CA TRP A 490 -26.59 24.90 6.50
C TRP A 490 -26.82 23.37 6.51
N PHE A 491 -26.55 22.71 7.63
CA PHE A 491 -26.75 21.28 7.84
C PHE A 491 -28.23 20.91 7.80
N LEU A 492 -29.08 21.65 8.53
CA LEU A 492 -30.52 21.38 8.59
C LEU A 492 -31.19 21.44 7.22
N ASP A 493 -30.73 22.33 6.34
CA ASP A 493 -31.21 22.40 4.94
C ASP A 493 -30.80 21.17 4.10
N ARG A 494 -29.95 20.27 4.64
CA ARG A 494 -29.35 19.13 3.89
C ARG A 494 -29.53 17.79 4.58
N VAL A 495 -30.33 17.70 5.62
CA VAL A 495 -30.59 16.44 6.35
C VAL A 495 -31.17 15.35 5.44
N PHE A 496 -31.73 15.70 4.28
CA PHE A 496 -32.20 14.74 3.29
C PHE A 496 -31.09 13.82 2.75
N LEU A 497 -29.81 14.22 2.88
CA LEU A 497 -28.66 13.38 2.48
C LEU A 497 -28.41 12.19 3.43
N LEU A 498 -28.94 12.23 4.64
CA LEU A 498 -28.72 11.15 5.61
C LEU A 498 -29.41 9.84 5.20
N THR A 499 -30.59 9.92 4.56
CA THR A 499 -31.34 8.73 4.13
C THR A 499 -30.61 7.96 3.02
N PRO A 500 -30.18 8.58 1.90
CA PRO A 500 -29.41 7.87 0.89
C PRO A 500 -28.06 7.40 1.41
N ALA A 501 -27.39 8.13 2.30
CA ALA A 501 -26.16 7.67 2.93
C ALA A 501 -26.36 6.38 3.72
N ALA A 502 -27.44 6.28 4.51
CA ALA A 502 -27.77 5.07 5.26
C ALA A 502 -28.09 3.88 4.33
N ALA A 503 -28.81 4.12 3.23
CA ALA A 503 -29.10 3.09 2.23
C ALA A 503 -27.82 2.56 1.58
N TYR A 504 -26.92 3.46 1.18
CA TYR A 504 -25.64 3.11 0.56
C TYR A 504 -24.73 2.30 1.48
N VAL A 505 -24.68 2.68 2.77
CA VAL A 505 -24.00 1.89 3.81
C VAL A 505 -24.63 0.51 3.96
N GLY A 506 -25.97 0.42 3.93
CA GLY A 506 -26.67 -0.85 4.01
C GLY A 506 -26.36 -1.80 2.86
N GLU A 507 -26.29 -1.29 1.62
CA GLU A 507 -25.90 -2.07 0.43
C GLU A 507 -24.47 -2.57 0.54
N PHE A 508 -23.54 -1.73 0.99
CA PHE A 508 -22.16 -2.14 1.21
C PHE A 508 -22.06 -3.22 2.29
N LEU A 509 -22.70 -3.05 3.44
CA LEU A 509 -22.66 -4.02 4.54
C LEU A 509 -23.31 -5.36 4.16
N ALA A 510 -24.33 -5.37 3.28
CA ALA A 510 -24.94 -6.61 2.79
C ALA A 510 -23.94 -7.52 2.05
N THR A 511 -22.87 -6.95 1.47
CA THR A 511 -21.83 -7.74 0.80
C THR A 511 -21.04 -8.64 1.76
N PHE A 512 -21.08 -8.37 3.07
CA PHE A 512 -20.41 -9.17 4.09
C PHE A 512 -21.18 -10.43 4.49
N GLU A 513 -22.44 -10.56 4.07
CA GLU A 513 -23.21 -11.80 4.25
C GLU A 513 -22.59 -12.95 3.44
N GLU A 514 -22.20 -12.67 2.19
CA GLU A 514 -21.54 -13.65 1.32
C GLU A 514 -20.03 -13.73 1.55
N PHE A 515 -19.39 -12.60 1.84
CA PHE A 515 -17.94 -12.48 2.02
C PHE A 515 -17.61 -11.93 3.41
N PRO A 516 -17.76 -12.76 4.48
CA PRO A 516 -17.50 -12.32 5.85
C PRO A 516 -16.03 -12.00 6.08
N PRO A 517 -15.69 -11.16 7.07
CA PRO A 517 -14.31 -10.84 7.42
C PRO A 517 -13.46 -12.07 7.68
N SER A 518 -12.18 -12.03 7.30
CA SER A 518 -11.23 -13.13 7.46
C SER A 518 -10.92 -13.42 8.94
N GLN A 519 -10.95 -12.39 9.76
CA GLN A 519 -10.73 -12.43 11.20
C GLN A 519 -11.38 -11.22 11.87
N LYS A 520 -11.54 -11.28 13.18
CA LYS A 520 -11.94 -10.11 13.97
C LYS A 520 -10.79 -9.11 14.05
N PRO A 521 -11.09 -7.80 14.07
CA PRO A 521 -10.07 -6.77 14.35
C PRO A 521 -9.35 -7.00 15.68
N GLY A 522 -8.11 -6.54 15.78
CA GLY A 522 -7.34 -6.54 17.01
C GLY A 522 -7.99 -5.67 18.10
N SER A 523 -7.80 -6.06 19.34
CA SER A 523 -8.26 -5.27 20.47
C SER A 523 -7.20 -5.23 21.57
N PHE A 524 -6.96 -4.03 22.11
CA PHE A 524 -6.11 -3.85 23.29
C PHE A 524 -6.94 -3.84 24.59
N THR A 525 -8.26 -4.05 24.49
CA THR A 525 -9.14 -4.04 25.65
C THR A 525 -9.31 -5.44 26.23
N ILE A 526 -9.64 -5.53 27.53
CA ILE A 526 -9.95 -6.78 28.21
C ILE A 526 -11.28 -7.42 27.73
N GLY A 527 -12.07 -6.73 26.91
CA GLY A 527 -13.35 -7.19 26.39
C GLY A 527 -13.24 -8.55 25.69
N ASP A 528 -12.25 -8.71 24.83
CA ASP A 528 -12.02 -9.96 24.08
C ASP A 528 -11.59 -11.12 24.99
N ALA A 529 -10.82 -10.84 26.05
CA ALA A 529 -10.49 -11.86 27.05
C ALA A 529 -11.73 -12.35 27.79
N LYS A 530 -12.66 -11.44 28.06
CA LYS A 530 -13.96 -11.79 28.69
C LYS A 530 -14.84 -12.61 27.75
N GLU A 531 -14.93 -12.27 26.47
CA GLU A 531 -15.67 -13.04 25.46
C GLU A 531 -15.08 -14.45 25.29
N LYS A 532 -13.76 -14.59 25.25
CA LYS A 532 -13.08 -15.90 25.21
C LYS A 532 -13.42 -16.76 26.46
N ILE A 533 -13.40 -16.16 27.65
CA ILE A 533 -13.75 -16.86 28.88
C ILE A 533 -15.21 -17.32 28.82
N LEU A 534 -16.13 -16.46 28.39
CA LEU A 534 -17.56 -16.79 28.31
C LEU A 534 -17.85 -17.85 27.24
N SER A 535 -17.12 -17.89 26.13
CA SER A 535 -17.24 -18.94 25.11
C SER A 535 -16.76 -20.31 25.58
N VAL A 536 -15.77 -20.36 26.49
CA VAL A 536 -15.24 -21.61 27.06
C VAL A 536 -16.14 -22.13 28.21
N VAL A 537 -16.87 -21.23 28.90
CA VAL A 537 -17.75 -21.59 30.03
C VAL A 537 -19.18 -21.91 29.56
N GLY A 538 -19.53 -21.54 28.32
CA GLY A 538 -20.86 -21.73 27.73
C GLY A 538 -21.04 -23.03 26.92
N ASP A 539 -20.01 -23.83 26.77
CA ASP A 539 -20.00 -25.20 26.24
C ASP A 539 -19.95 -26.21 27.43
#